data_8412483ed8a34ad432a24b28a0ec936e
#
_entry.id   8412483ed8a34ad432a24b28a0ec936e
#
_cell.length_a   1.000
_cell.length_b   1.000
_cell.length_c   1.000
_cell.angle_alpha   90.00
_cell.angle_beta   90.00
_cell.angle_gamma   90.00
#
_symmetry.space_group_name_H-M   'P 1'
#
loop_
_entity.id
_entity.type
_entity.pdbx_description
1 polymer ?
#
loop_
_entity_poly.entity_id
_entity_poly.type
_entity_poly.pdbx_seq_one_letter_code
_entity_poly.pdbx_strand_id
1 'polypeptide(L)'
;MKKLIFSIAFFLLFHIESFSHVDHYKDYNNLEYELFRNNTSIGYHRYEFNKNGVNLSIKSEVSFKVTKLGIDLYKYFAKSEENYVKGVFKSYYSKTKQNKKDRYVNIEVDPSDENLIIDGSSYKGKANNDFIVGTWWNHEIIKAKAQISGISGRIIEQTV
;
A
#
# COMPACT_ATOMS: atom_id res chain seq x y z
N MET A 1 18.57 -4.52 47.76
CA MET A 1 19.09 -3.85 46.53
C MET A 1 19.43 -4.81 45.42
N LYS A 2 20.16 -5.94 45.64
CA LYS A 2 20.48 -6.91 44.57
C LYS A 2 19.27 -7.56 43.87
N LYS A 3 18.15 -7.80 44.58
CA LYS A 3 16.93 -8.40 44.00
C LYS A 3 16.18 -7.39 43.07
N LEU A 4 16.27 -6.11 43.34
CA LEU A 4 15.64 -5.06 42.50
C LEU A 4 16.35 -4.89 41.17
N ILE A 5 17.70 -4.97 41.18
CA ILE A 5 18.53 -4.89 39.98
C ILE A 5 18.26 -6.07 39.03
N PHE A 6 18.05 -7.27 39.58
CA PHE A 6 17.75 -8.48 38.80
C PHE A 6 16.37 -8.40 38.13
N SER A 7 15.38 -7.78 38.79
CA SER A 7 14.03 -7.59 38.27
C SER A 7 14.01 -6.57 37.09
N ILE A 8 14.82 -5.52 37.20
CA ILE A 8 14.95 -4.50 36.12
C ILE A 8 15.70 -5.08 34.91
N ALA A 9 16.75 -5.88 35.14
CA ALA A 9 17.48 -6.55 34.05
C ALA A 9 16.61 -7.57 33.29
N PHE A 10 15.69 -8.23 33.96
CA PHE A 10 14.75 -9.19 33.32
C PHE A 10 13.71 -8.46 32.43
N PHE A 11 13.28 -7.25 32.82
CA PHE A 11 12.33 -6.46 32.01
C PHE A 11 12.96 -5.86 30.75
N LEU A 12 14.28 -5.66 30.71
CA LEU A 12 15.00 -5.15 29.54
C LEU A 12 15.27 -6.22 28.45
N LEU A 13 14.99 -7.50 28.75
CA LEU A 13 15.18 -8.60 27.77
C LEU A 13 13.95 -8.85 26.88
N PHE A 14 12.81 -8.25 27.18
CA PHE A 14 11.66 -8.29 26.29
C PHE A 14 11.78 -7.20 25.22
N HIS A 15 12.62 -7.40 24.23
CA HIS A 15 12.49 -6.70 22.97
C HIS A 15 11.22 -7.25 22.31
N ILE A 16 10.13 -6.51 22.42
CA ILE A 16 8.95 -6.73 21.58
C ILE A 16 9.42 -6.37 20.17
N GLU A 17 9.77 -7.37 19.38
CA GLU A 17 9.93 -7.16 17.95
C GLU A 17 8.59 -6.68 17.42
N SER A 18 8.54 -5.42 17.00
CA SER A 18 7.41 -4.90 16.24
C SER A 18 7.39 -5.64 14.91
N PHE A 19 6.61 -6.71 14.81
CA PHE A 19 6.40 -7.40 13.55
C PHE A 19 5.79 -6.38 12.59
N SER A 20 6.51 -6.07 11.54
CA SER A 20 5.99 -5.30 10.42
C SER A 20 4.75 -6.02 9.87
N HIS A 21 3.64 -5.30 9.69
CA HIS A 21 2.38 -5.87 9.17
C HIS A 21 2.51 -6.51 7.77
N VAL A 22 3.61 -6.28 7.10
CA VAL A 22 4.03 -6.96 5.87
C VAL A 22 4.15 -8.47 6.05
N ASP A 23 4.42 -8.95 7.27
CA ASP A 23 4.58 -10.38 7.59
C ASP A 23 3.29 -11.20 7.48
N HIS A 24 2.11 -10.58 7.48
CA HIS A 24 0.85 -11.30 7.26
C HIS A 24 0.79 -12.01 5.90
N TYR A 25 1.53 -11.52 4.92
CA TYR A 25 1.57 -12.08 3.57
C TYR A 25 2.84 -12.89 3.28
N LYS A 26 3.62 -13.24 4.33
CA LYS A 26 4.89 -13.96 4.17
C LYS A 26 4.75 -15.31 3.47
N ASP A 27 3.60 -15.97 3.63
CA ASP A 27 3.34 -17.30 3.07
C ASP A 27 2.67 -17.24 1.69
N TYR A 28 2.31 -16.04 1.21
CA TYR A 28 1.68 -15.85 -0.09
C TYR A 28 2.67 -15.29 -1.10
N ASN A 29 2.64 -15.86 -2.32
CA ASN A 29 3.35 -15.30 -3.47
C ASN A 29 2.40 -14.56 -4.40
N ASN A 30 1.15 -15.01 -4.48
CA ASN A 30 0.12 -14.41 -5.32
C ASN A 30 -1.21 -14.41 -4.58
N LEU A 31 -2.00 -13.36 -4.80
CA LEU A 31 -3.41 -13.30 -4.45
C LEU A 31 -4.19 -12.84 -5.67
N GLU A 32 -5.32 -13.48 -5.93
CA GLU A 32 -6.21 -13.10 -7.04
C GLU A 32 -7.64 -13.02 -6.53
N TYR A 33 -8.30 -11.89 -6.84
CA TYR A 33 -9.68 -11.63 -6.51
C TYR A 33 -10.47 -11.43 -7.80
N GLU A 34 -11.60 -12.11 -7.91
CA GLU A 34 -12.59 -11.79 -8.92
C GLU A 34 -13.50 -10.68 -8.41
N LEU A 35 -13.77 -9.67 -9.23
CA LEU A 35 -14.57 -8.52 -8.86
C LEU A 35 -16.00 -8.69 -9.38
N PHE A 36 -16.97 -8.56 -8.48
CA PHE A 36 -18.38 -8.70 -8.80
C PHE A 36 -19.16 -7.41 -8.59
N ARG A 37 -20.14 -7.19 -9.44
CA ARG A 37 -21.17 -6.16 -9.27
C ARG A 37 -22.54 -6.77 -9.56
N ASN A 38 -23.46 -6.73 -8.58
CA ASN A 38 -24.79 -7.34 -8.70
C ASN A 38 -24.72 -8.79 -9.19
N ASN A 39 -23.86 -9.61 -8.58
CA ASN A 39 -23.61 -11.02 -8.91
C ASN A 39 -23.05 -11.28 -10.32
N THR A 40 -22.63 -10.25 -11.03
CA THR A 40 -21.98 -10.38 -12.34
C THR A 40 -20.49 -10.08 -12.20
N SER A 41 -19.63 -10.97 -12.69
CA SER A 41 -18.20 -10.74 -12.76
C SER A 41 -17.92 -9.57 -13.69
N ILE A 42 -17.13 -8.60 -13.20
CA ILE A 42 -16.76 -7.40 -13.93
C ILE A 42 -15.26 -7.29 -14.19
N GLY A 43 -14.44 -8.13 -13.54
CA GLY A 43 -12.99 -8.10 -13.69
C GLY A 43 -12.25 -8.76 -12.53
N TYR A 44 -10.99 -8.37 -12.34
CA TYR A 44 -10.10 -8.98 -11.36
C TYR A 44 -9.20 -7.95 -10.68
N HIS A 45 -8.62 -8.36 -9.53
CA HIS A 45 -7.53 -7.70 -8.83
C HIS A 45 -6.48 -8.74 -8.42
N ARG A 46 -5.25 -8.58 -8.87
CA ARG A 46 -4.13 -9.50 -8.62
C ARG A 46 -3.03 -8.81 -7.86
N TYR A 47 -2.38 -9.56 -6.97
CA TYR A 47 -1.16 -9.17 -6.28
C TYR A 47 -0.10 -10.25 -6.47
N GLU A 48 1.13 -9.80 -6.66
CA GLU A 48 2.32 -10.64 -6.72
C GLU A 48 3.31 -10.14 -5.67
N PHE A 49 3.71 -11.00 -4.72
CA PHE A 49 4.63 -10.70 -3.63
C PHE A 49 6.00 -11.30 -3.94
N ASN A 50 6.94 -10.47 -4.36
CA ASN A 50 8.29 -10.85 -4.71
C ASN A 50 9.23 -10.59 -3.52
N LYS A 51 9.71 -11.65 -2.91
CA LYS A 51 10.57 -11.62 -1.71
C LYS A 51 11.99 -12.01 -2.10
N ASN A 52 12.95 -11.15 -1.72
CA ASN A 52 14.37 -11.42 -1.90
C ASN A 52 15.14 -10.94 -0.66
N GLY A 53 15.44 -11.88 0.25
CA GLY A 53 16.05 -11.58 1.53
C GLY A 53 15.19 -10.61 2.34
N VAL A 54 15.73 -9.42 2.63
CA VAL A 54 15.03 -8.36 3.38
C VAL A 54 14.17 -7.45 2.51
N ASN A 55 14.17 -7.65 1.19
CA ASN A 55 13.43 -6.84 0.24
C ASN A 55 12.10 -7.51 -0.09
N LEU A 56 11.04 -6.73 -0.16
CA LEU A 56 9.73 -7.13 -0.64
C LEU A 56 9.26 -6.15 -1.69
N SER A 57 8.93 -6.63 -2.89
CA SER A 57 8.23 -5.89 -3.92
C SER A 57 6.85 -6.49 -4.11
N ILE A 58 5.83 -5.64 -4.09
CA ILE A 58 4.43 -6.02 -4.27
C ILE A 58 3.93 -5.37 -5.55
N LYS A 59 3.65 -6.19 -6.54
CA LYS A 59 3.00 -5.75 -7.78
C LYS A 59 1.51 -5.96 -7.70
N SER A 60 0.74 -4.99 -8.15
CA SER A 60 -0.72 -5.10 -8.22
C SER A 60 -1.20 -4.77 -9.63
N GLU A 61 -2.17 -5.54 -10.10
CA GLU A 61 -2.89 -5.28 -11.33
C GLU A 61 -4.39 -5.38 -11.09
N VAL A 62 -5.11 -4.31 -11.42
CA VAL A 62 -6.58 -4.25 -11.35
C VAL A 62 -7.12 -3.98 -12.73
N SER A 63 -8.08 -4.79 -13.16
CA SER A 63 -8.80 -4.57 -14.41
C SER A 63 -10.26 -4.87 -14.23
N PHE A 64 -11.14 -3.90 -14.49
CA PHE A 64 -12.58 -4.17 -14.51
C PHE A 64 -13.34 -3.26 -15.46
N LYS A 65 -14.52 -3.73 -15.85
CA LYS A 65 -15.39 -3.06 -16.79
C LYS A 65 -16.85 -3.18 -16.32
N VAL A 66 -17.54 -2.04 -16.29
CA VAL A 66 -18.97 -1.98 -16.01
C VAL A 66 -19.72 -1.74 -17.31
N THR A 67 -20.55 -2.71 -17.71
CA THR A 67 -21.36 -2.66 -18.92
C THR A 67 -22.84 -2.65 -18.57
N LYS A 68 -23.66 -1.89 -19.30
CA LYS A 68 -25.12 -1.90 -19.21
C LYS A 68 -25.71 -1.85 -20.62
N LEU A 69 -26.61 -2.78 -20.93
CA LEU A 69 -27.25 -2.90 -22.25
C LEU A 69 -26.24 -2.95 -23.41
N GLY A 70 -25.13 -3.67 -23.22
CA GLY A 70 -24.06 -3.79 -24.22
C GLY A 70 -23.13 -2.57 -24.35
N ILE A 71 -23.36 -1.49 -23.57
CA ILE A 71 -22.55 -0.28 -23.60
C ILE A 71 -21.61 -0.26 -22.41
N ASP A 72 -20.31 -0.06 -22.66
CA ASP A 72 -19.30 0.10 -21.61
C ASP A 72 -19.43 1.48 -20.95
N LEU A 73 -19.95 1.50 -19.72
CA LEU A 73 -20.14 2.72 -18.94
C LEU A 73 -18.87 3.16 -18.23
N TYR A 74 -18.05 2.17 -17.79
CA TYR A 74 -16.83 2.46 -17.07
C TYR A 74 -15.79 1.37 -17.29
N LYS A 75 -14.55 1.80 -17.60
CA LYS A 75 -13.38 0.93 -17.73
C LYS A 75 -12.30 1.43 -16.76
N TYR A 76 -11.72 0.49 -16.03
CA TYR A 76 -10.64 0.75 -15.10
C TYR A 76 -9.51 -0.24 -15.33
N PHE A 77 -8.31 0.28 -15.43
CA PHE A 77 -7.10 -0.52 -15.45
C PHE A 77 -6.01 0.21 -14.65
N ALA A 78 -5.38 -0.50 -13.72
CA ALA A 78 -4.26 0.04 -12.96
C ALA A 78 -3.19 -1.03 -12.76
N LYS A 79 -1.94 -0.58 -12.79
CA LYS A 79 -0.77 -1.35 -12.34
C LYS A 79 -0.02 -0.52 -11.33
N SER A 80 0.45 -1.18 -10.28
CA SER A 80 1.31 -0.56 -9.28
C SER A 80 2.41 -1.50 -8.83
N GLU A 81 3.46 -0.88 -8.27
CA GLU A 81 4.54 -1.57 -7.59
C GLU A 81 4.88 -0.80 -6.30
N GLU A 82 4.99 -1.52 -5.20
CA GLU A 82 5.27 -1.03 -3.87
C GLU A 82 6.47 -1.77 -3.29
N ASN A 83 7.47 -1.05 -2.77
CA ASN A 83 8.72 -1.64 -2.36
C ASN A 83 9.02 -1.37 -0.88
N TYR A 84 9.47 -2.41 -0.19
CA TYR A 84 9.85 -2.41 1.22
C TYR A 84 11.23 -3.01 1.41
N VAL A 85 11.98 -2.50 2.40
CA VAL A 85 13.25 -3.06 2.86
C VAL A 85 13.16 -3.25 4.37
N LYS A 86 13.36 -4.48 4.86
CA LYS A 86 13.19 -4.84 6.28
C LYS A 86 11.82 -4.39 6.84
N GLY A 87 10.75 -4.52 6.05
CA GLY A 87 9.40 -4.10 6.41
C GLY A 87 9.14 -2.58 6.39
N VAL A 88 10.14 -1.76 6.06
CA VAL A 88 10.00 -0.30 5.95
C VAL A 88 9.70 0.08 4.50
N PHE A 89 8.64 0.87 4.30
CA PHE A 89 8.27 1.42 2.99
C PHE A 89 9.42 2.22 2.37
N LYS A 90 9.62 2.07 1.06
CA LYS A 90 10.66 2.77 0.28
C LYS A 90 10.11 3.53 -0.89
N SER A 91 9.23 2.92 -1.66
CA SER A 91 8.66 3.57 -2.85
C SER A 91 7.34 2.95 -3.26
N TYR A 92 6.56 3.72 -3.99
CA TYR A 92 5.34 3.31 -4.67
C TYR A 92 5.27 3.95 -6.04
N TYR A 93 4.90 3.18 -7.03
CA TYR A 93 4.65 3.65 -8.37
C TYR A 93 3.33 3.09 -8.89
N SER A 94 2.52 3.92 -9.58
CA SER A 94 1.34 3.44 -10.28
C SER A 94 1.07 4.16 -11.60
N LYS A 95 0.45 3.42 -12.51
CA LYS A 95 -0.24 3.95 -13.69
C LYS A 95 -1.66 3.45 -13.71
N THR A 96 -2.62 4.37 -13.88
CA THR A 96 -4.05 4.07 -13.87
C THR A 96 -4.72 4.69 -15.09
N LYS A 97 -5.55 3.89 -15.75
CA LYS A 97 -6.43 4.35 -16.83
C LYS A 97 -7.88 4.22 -16.40
N GLN A 98 -8.57 5.36 -16.29
CA GLN A 98 -9.99 5.45 -15.96
C GLN A 98 -10.75 5.97 -17.19
N ASN A 99 -11.45 5.09 -17.89
CA ASN A 99 -12.00 5.40 -19.22
C ASN A 99 -10.90 5.94 -20.17
N LYS A 100 -10.97 7.25 -20.49
CA LYS A 100 -10.00 7.94 -21.36
C LYS A 100 -8.97 8.78 -20.60
N LYS A 101 -8.99 8.75 -19.24
CA LYS A 101 -8.10 9.55 -18.40
C LYS A 101 -6.95 8.70 -17.89
N ASP A 102 -5.73 9.11 -18.20
CA ASP A 102 -4.52 8.51 -17.62
C ASP A 102 -4.14 9.27 -16.34
N ARG A 103 -3.73 8.51 -15.31
CA ARG A 103 -3.25 9.01 -14.03
C ARG A 103 -1.99 8.26 -13.64
N TYR A 104 -1.18 8.88 -12.80
CA TYR A 104 0.02 8.26 -12.26
C TYR A 104 0.30 8.77 -10.85
N VAL A 105 1.10 7.99 -10.13
CA VAL A 105 1.71 8.36 -8.86
C VAL A 105 3.10 7.76 -8.78
N ASN A 106 4.05 8.57 -8.33
CA ASN A 106 5.36 8.15 -7.87
C ASN A 106 5.57 8.69 -6.46
N ILE A 107 5.90 7.81 -5.51
CA ILE A 107 6.15 8.17 -4.11
C ILE A 107 7.48 7.54 -3.71
N GLU A 108 8.36 8.35 -3.14
CA GLU A 108 9.65 7.92 -2.63
C GLU A 108 9.88 8.50 -1.23
N VAL A 109 10.67 7.83 -0.41
CA VAL A 109 11.12 8.36 0.89
C VAL A 109 12.28 9.32 0.64
N ASP A 110 12.16 10.56 1.12
CA ASP A 110 13.24 11.54 1.09
C ASP A 110 14.37 11.08 2.03
N PRO A 111 15.59 10.87 1.53
CA PRO A 111 16.69 10.40 2.36
C PRO A 111 17.16 11.44 3.40
N SER A 112 16.76 12.71 3.27
CA SER A 112 17.21 13.80 4.15
C SER A 112 16.38 13.96 5.41
N ASP A 113 15.07 13.69 5.35
CA ASP A 113 14.12 13.92 6.45
C ASP A 113 13.09 12.80 6.63
N GLU A 114 13.24 11.71 5.85
CA GLU A 114 12.37 10.53 5.86
C GLU A 114 10.89 10.81 5.50
N ASN A 115 10.54 12.03 5.10
CA ASN A 115 9.22 12.36 4.60
C ASN A 115 8.97 11.73 3.22
N LEU A 116 7.71 11.68 2.80
CA LEU A 116 7.33 11.16 1.50
C LEU A 116 7.38 12.29 0.46
N ILE A 117 8.08 12.05 -0.64
CA ILE A 117 8.04 12.89 -1.85
C ILE A 117 7.00 12.28 -2.78
N ILE A 118 5.99 13.05 -3.14
CA ILE A 118 4.90 12.62 -4.01
C ILE A 118 4.98 13.40 -5.34
N ASP A 119 5.05 12.66 -6.45
CA ASP A 119 4.83 13.16 -7.80
C ASP A 119 3.64 12.42 -8.40
N GLY A 120 2.46 13.01 -8.29
CA GLY A 120 1.21 12.42 -8.75
C GLY A 120 0.43 13.35 -9.69
N SER A 121 -0.49 12.75 -10.43
CA SER A 121 -1.34 13.48 -11.39
C SER A 121 -2.30 14.48 -10.74
N SER A 122 -2.53 14.42 -9.41
CA SER A 122 -3.40 15.33 -8.66
C SER A 122 -2.73 16.03 -7.50
N TYR A 123 -1.50 15.66 -7.15
CA TYR A 123 -0.74 16.30 -6.09
C TYR A 123 0.75 16.08 -6.32
N LYS A 124 1.54 17.12 -6.11
CA LYS A 124 3.02 17.10 -6.12
C LYS A 124 3.52 17.85 -4.91
N GLY A 125 4.37 17.21 -4.10
CA GLY A 125 4.91 17.82 -2.88
C GLY A 125 5.35 16.79 -1.86
N LYS A 126 5.61 17.24 -0.63
CA LYS A 126 5.97 16.38 0.50
C LYS A 126 4.72 16.02 1.31
N ALA A 127 4.76 14.85 1.94
CA ALA A 127 3.79 14.38 2.93
C ALA A 127 4.54 13.79 4.12
N ASN A 128 3.85 13.71 5.26
CA ASN A 128 4.39 13.10 6.47
C ASN A 128 4.63 11.59 6.23
N ASN A 129 5.68 11.04 6.83
CA ASN A 129 6.05 9.63 6.73
C ASN A 129 5.09 8.66 7.46
N ASP A 130 4.20 9.19 8.33
CA ASP A 130 3.12 8.42 8.97
C ASP A 130 1.87 8.27 8.08
N PHE A 131 1.87 8.90 6.88
CA PHE A 131 0.82 8.69 5.89
C PHE A 131 1.04 7.38 5.14
N ILE A 132 -0.04 6.73 4.76
CA ILE A 132 0.03 5.43 4.10
C ILE A 132 -0.49 5.52 2.66
N VAL A 133 0.12 4.75 1.77
CA VAL A 133 -0.42 4.61 0.40
C VAL A 133 -1.69 3.78 0.46
N GLY A 134 -2.76 4.29 -0.17
CA GLY A 134 -4.07 3.64 -0.20
C GLY A 134 -4.09 2.42 -1.11
N THR A 135 -3.47 1.33 -0.63
CA THR A 135 -3.46 0.02 -1.26
C THR A 135 -4.34 -0.96 -0.45
N TRP A 136 -5.07 -1.84 -1.14
CA TRP A 136 -6.07 -2.69 -0.48
C TRP A 136 -5.48 -3.91 0.25
N TRP A 137 -4.23 -4.24 0.02
CA TRP A 137 -3.57 -5.35 0.69
C TRP A 137 -3.07 -4.97 2.09
N ASN A 138 -2.72 -3.69 2.31
CA ASN A 138 -2.17 -3.21 3.57
C ASN A 138 -3.28 -2.73 4.50
N HIS A 139 -3.60 -3.54 5.52
CA HIS A 139 -4.67 -3.24 6.47
C HIS A 139 -4.35 -2.10 7.47
N GLU A 140 -3.10 -1.64 7.56
CA GLU A 140 -2.74 -0.46 8.35
C GLU A 140 -3.44 0.82 7.86
N ILE A 141 -3.96 0.79 6.65
CA ILE A 141 -4.77 1.88 6.07
C ILE A 141 -5.92 2.31 6.99
N ILE A 142 -6.49 1.38 7.78
CA ILE A 142 -7.62 1.68 8.69
C ILE A 142 -7.20 2.45 9.95
N LYS A 143 -5.91 2.49 10.28
CA LYS A 143 -5.35 3.18 11.45
C LYS A 143 -4.62 4.47 11.08
N ALA A 144 -4.38 4.70 9.80
CA ALA A 144 -3.62 5.85 9.34
C ALA A 144 -4.41 7.15 9.50
N LYS A 145 -3.75 8.24 9.89
CA LYS A 145 -4.34 9.58 9.96
C LYS A 145 -4.69 10.15 8.59
N ALA A 146 -3.94 9.77 7.56
CA ALA A 146 -4.19 10.14 6.20
C ALA A 146 -3.71 9.03 5.23
N GLN A 147 -4.37 8.98 4.09
CA GLN A 147 -4.00 8.12 2.97
C GLN A 147 -3.50 8.96 1.80
N ILE A 148 -2.52 8.44 1.09
CA ILE A 148 -2.11 8.95 -0.21
C ILE A 148 -2.78 8.08 -1.26
N SER A 149 -3.61 8.69 -2.11
CA SER A 149 -4.27 7.97 -3.20
C SER A 149 -3.27 7.30 -4.12
N GLY A 150 -3.26 5.98 -4.17
CA GLY A 150 -2.43 5.19 -5.09
C GLY A 150 -2.78 5.38 -6.58
N ILE A 151 -3.82 6.16 -6.89
CA ILE A 151 -4.25 6.48 -8.26
C ILE A 151 -3.68 7.82 -8.74
N SER A 152 -3.61 8.82 -7.85
CA SER A 152 -3.37 10.20 -8.27
C SER A 152 -2.45 11.00 -7.34
N GLY A 153 -2.00 10.44 -6.22
CA GLY A 153 -1.15 11.10 -5.22
C GLY A 153 -1.90 12.04 -4.27
N ARG A 154 -3.22 12.24 -4.44
CA ARG A 154 -3.99 13.13 -3.56
C ARG A 154 -3.97 12.61 -2.13
N ILE A 155 -3.70 13.50 -1.17
CA ILE A 155 -3.79 13.22 0.25
C ILE A 155 -5.26 13.25 0.68
N ILE A 156 -5.69 12.25 1.45
CA ILE A 156 -7.04 12.07 1.96
C ILE A 156 -6.92 11.89 3.47
N GLU A 157 -7.30 12.92 4.23
CA GLU A 157 -7.34 12.84 5.69
C GLU A 157 -8.43 11.87 6.13
N GLN A 158 -8.16 11.14 7.21
CA GLN A 158 -9.10 10.20 7.82
C GLN A 158 -9.43 10.67 9.23
N THR A 159 -10.71 10.67 9.57
CA THR A 159 -11.17 10.81 10.96
C THR A 159 -11.33 9.38 11.49
N VAL A 160 -10.42 8.98 12.38
CA VAL A 160 -10.48 7.71 13.11
C VAL A 160 -11.16 7.92 14.43
#